data_ce46b21ecf7c0563d284e197b093f8dc
#
_entry.id   ce46b21ecf7c0563d284e197b093f8dc
#
_cell.length_a   1.000
_cell.length_b   1.000
_cell.length_c   1.000
_cell.angle_alpha   90.00
_cell.angle_beta   90.00
_cell.angle_gamma   90.00
#
_symmetry.space_group_name_H-M   'P 1'
#
loop_
_entity.id
_entity.type
_entity.pdbx_description
1 polymer ?
#
loop_
_entity_poly.entity_id
_entity_poly.type
_entity_poly.pdbx_seq_one_letter_code
_entity_poly.pdbx_strand_id
1 'polypeptide(L)'
;MCIRDRWRGTQFGTGPHVQPWMSLGSGGLDAGIWGSFPTTASGGGNELDLYVSYDFGPLAVTVTNYTFPNANGTYAEGGPGLFDGDFTEIAASTSIGGVDLLAGYFTDAEALYIEAGFSLGPVGVAVGYGSDSKDAFYAGGDSGIVNLAFSGSKDIKITEDYSLPVFGSFVYNPDAESAFLLFGVSF
;
A
#
# COMPACT_ATOMS: atom_id res chain seq x y z
N MET A 1 -13.03 1.88 3.89
CA MET A 1 -12.88 0.77 4.86
C MET A 1 -12.48 -0.48 4.09
N CYS A 2 -11.40 -1.12 4.45
CA CYS A 2 -10.91 -2.37 3.86
C CYS A 2 -11.12 -3.52 4.86
N ILE A 3 -11.46 -4.72 4.38
CA ILE A 3 -11.73 -5.87 5.28
C ILE A 3 -10.44 -6.61 5.68
N ARG A 4 -9.32 -6.31 5.05
CA ARG A 4 -8.00 -6.82 5.45
C ARG A 4 -6.94 -5.82 5.01
N ASP A 5 -5.95 -5.60 5.85
CA ASP A 5 -4.84 -4.74 5.49
C ASP A 5 -3.76 -5.52 4.78
N ARG A 6 -3.42 -5.05 3.58
CA ARG A 6 -2.49 -5.70 2.68
C ARG A 6 -1.71 -4.71 1.88
N TRP A 7 -0.43 -5.02 1.75
CA TRP A 7 0.47 -4.23 0.97
C TRP A 7 1.49 -5.14 0.26
N ARG A 8 1.61 -5.01 -1.07
CA ARG A 8 2.59 -5.71 -1.89
C ARG A 8 2.66 -7.24 -1.63
N GLY A 9 1.51 -7.90 -1.55
CA GLY A 9 1.43 -9.34 -1.30
C GLY A 9 1.58 -9.75 0.17
N THR A 10 1.90 -8.84 1.07
CA THR A 10 2.05 -9.12 2.51
C THR A 10 0.80 -8.72 3.28
N GLN A 11 0.45 -9.48 4.31
CA GLN A 11 -0.67 -9.19 5.19
C GLN A 11 -0.20 -8.52 6.47
N PHE A 12 -0.73 -7.31 6.75
CA PHE A 12 -0.48 -6.58 7.99
C PHE A 12 -1.66 -6.66 8.97
N GLY A 13 -2.87 -6.91 8.47
CA GLY A 13 -4.05 -7.03 9.29
C GLY A 13 -5.00 -8.14 8.86
N THR A 14 -5.71 -8.75 9.81
CA THR A 14 -6.69 -9.82 9.59
C THR A 14 -8.14 -9.34 9.72
N GLY A 15 -8.36 -8.18 10.31
CA GLY A 15 -9.66 -7.56 10.54
C GLY A 15 -9.97 -6.41 9.58
N PRO A 16 -11.14 -5.79 9.72
CA PRO A 16 -11.48 -4.57 9.01
C PRO A 16 -10.65 -3.39 9.50
N HIS A 17 -10.20 -2.54 8.56
CA HIS A 17 -9.46 -1.31 8.83
C HIS A 17 -10.20 -0.09 8.34
N VAL A 18 -10.12 1.01 9.08
CA VAL A 18 -10.46 2.36 8.61
C VAL A 18 -9.16 2.99 8.12
N GLN A 19 -9.18 3.46 6.86
CA GLN A 19 -8.00 3.99 6.19
C GLN A 19 -8.27 5.42 5.73
N PRO A 20 -8.14 6.43 6.64
CA PRO A 20 -8.26 7.84 6.27
C PRO A 20 -7.03 8.30 5.50
N TRP A 21 -7.24 9.23 4.58
CA TRP A 21 -6.16 9.91 3.89
C TRP A 21 -6.51 11.37 3.65
N MET A 22 -5.49 12.20 3.56
CA MET A 22 -5.60 13.61 3.20
C MET A 22 -4.35 14.03 2.45
N SER A 23 -4.51 14.80 1.38
CA SER A 23 -3.39 15.40 0.67
C SER A 23 -3.63 16.83 0.26
N LEU A 24 -2.55 17.54 -0.02
CA LEU A 24 -2.51 18.89 -0.57
C LEU A 24 -1.53 18.90 -1.73
N GLY A 25 -2.01 19.32 -2.92
CA GLY A 25 -1.20 19.35 -4.14
C GLY A 25 -1.21 20.68 -4.85
N SER A 26 -0.10 21.05 -5.46
CA SER A 26 0.05 22.22 -6.33
C SER A 26 1.26 22.07 -7.26
N GLY A 27 1.08 22.32 -8.56
CA GLY A 27 2.16 22.44 -9.52
C GLY A 27 3.03 21.18 -9.68
N GLY A 28 2.41 19.99 -9.63
CA GLY A 28 3.10 18.70 -9.68
C GLY A 28 3.56 18.19 -8.31
N LEU A 29 3.61 19.04 -7.29
CA LEU A 29 3.88 18.62 -5.91
C LEU A 29 2.60 18.15 -5.23
N ASP A 30 2.65 17.02 -4.56
CA ASP A 30 1.61 16.50 -3.65
C ASP A 30 2.27 16.08 -2.35
N ALA A 31 1.64 16.39 -1.22
CA ALA A 31 2.06 15.95 0.09
C ALA A 31 0.84 15.51 0.89
N GLY A 32 0.94 14.41 1.58
CA GLY A 32 -0.21 13.86 2.28
C GLY A 32 0.15 12.94 3.43
N ILE A 33 -0.93 12.51 4.06
CA ILE A 33 -0.95 11.57 5.16
C ILE A 33 -1.96 10.47 4.85
N TRP A 34 -1.60 9.24 5.11
CA TRP A 34 -2.47 8.08 5.05
C TRP A 34 -2.35 7.29 6.35
N GLY A 35 -3.40 6.63 6.75
CA GLY A 35 -3.36 5.80 7.94
C GLY A 35 -4.18 4.53 7.78
N SER A 36 -3.87 3.50 8.57
CA SER A 36 -4.59 2.22 8.63
C SER A 36 -4.79 1.83 10.09
N PHE A 37 -6.04 1.79 10.52
CA PHE A 37 -6.42 1.54 11.91
C PHE A 37 -7.39 0.36 11.98
N PRO A 38 -7.02 -0.75 12.66
CA PRO A 38 -7.91 -1.89 12.82
C PRO A 38 -9.13 -1.53 13.68
N THR A 39 -10.30 -2.03 13.29
CA THR A 39 -11.54 -1.82 14.07
C THR A 39 -11.72 -2.85 15.18
N THR A 40 -10.85 -3.84 15.27
CA THR A 40 -10.84 -4.89 16.29
C THR A 40 -9.46 -5.07 16.89
N ALA A 41 -9.37 -5.43 18.16
CA ALA A 41 -8.10 -5.61 18.86
C ALA A 41 -7.17 -6.68 18.26
N SER A 42 -7.73 -7.64 17.51
CA SER A 42 -6.99 -8.68 16.80
C SER A 42 -6.76 -8.37 15.31
N GLY A 43 -7.12 -7.17 14.88
CA GLY A 43 -7.14 -6.80 13.45
C GLY A 43 -5.78 -6.54 12.82
N GLY A 44 -4.76 -6.31 13.60
CA GLY A 44 -3.41 -5.94 13.14
C GLY A 44 -2.87 -4.72 13.88
N GLY A 45 -1.76 -4.17 13.42
CA GLY A 45 -1.16 -2.95 13.94
C GLY A 45 -1.80 -1.67 13.37
N ASN A 46 -1.51 -0.55 13.99
CA ASN A 46 -1.77 0.78 13.41
C ASN A 46 -0.63 1.16 12.47
N GLU A 47 -0.95 1.90 11.43
CA GLU A 47 0.00 2.47 10.49
C GLU A 47 -0.37 3.93 10.21
N LEU A 48 0.65 4.76 10.06
CA LEU A 48 0.53 6.16 9.71
C LEU A 48 1.70 6.54 8.79
N ASP A 49 1.36 6.94 7.57
CA ASP A 49 2.33 7.27 6.54
C ASP A 49 2.28 8.75 6.23
N LEU A 50 3.47 9.35 6.10
CA LEU A 50 3.65 10.68 5.57
C LEU A 50 4.35 10.58 4.22
N TYR A 51 3.84 11.24 3.20
CA TYR A 51 4.48 11.22 1.90
C TYR A 51 4.58 12.58 1.25
N VAL A 52 5.58 12.71 0.39
CA VAL A 52 5.75 13.82 -0.55
C VAL A 52 6.04 13.23 -1.93
N SER A 53 5.29 13.65 -2.93
CA SER A 53 5.42 13.22 -4.31
C SER A 53 5.63 14.41 -5.24
N TYR A 54 6.40 14.23 -6.29
CA TYR A 54 6.51 15.20 -7.36
C TYR A 54 6.34 14.51 -8.72
N ASP A 55 5.40 15.04 -9.50
CA ASP A 55 5.12 14.62 -10.87
C ASP A 55 5.92 15.45 -11.86
N PHE A 56 6.86 14.79 -12.56
CA PHE A 56 7.69 15.36 -13.63
C PHE A 56 7.03 15.21 -15.01
N GLY A 57 5.79 14.73 -15.08
CA GLY A 57 5.05 14.43 -16.30
C GLY A 57 5.15 12.94 -16.66
N PRO A 58 6.25 12.46 -17.26
CA PRO A 58 6.36 11.02 -17.58
C PRO A 58 6.71 10.15 -16.39
N LEU A 59 7.17 10.72 -15.30
CA LEU A 59 7.64 10.03 -14.09
C LEU A 59 7.19 10.79 -12.85
N ALA A 60 6.64 10.10 -11.88
CA ALA A 60 6.45 10.61 -10.52
C ALA A 60 7.47 9.98 -9.57
N VAL A 61 7.97 10.78 -8.63
CA VAL A 61 8.85 10.32 -7.54
C VAL A 61 8.18 10.65 -6.22
N THR A 62 8.09 9.64 -5.35
CA THR A 62 7.47 9.75 -4.02
C THR A 62 8.46 9.33 -2.96
N VAL A 63 8.53 10.09 -1.89
CA VAL A 63 9.19 9.69 -0.64
C VAL A 63 8.11 9.48 0.40
N THR A 64 8.08 8.29 1.01
CA THR A 64 7.12 7.91 2.05
C THR A 64 7.87 7.49 3.31
N ASN A 65 7.44 8.02 4.45
CA ASN A 65 7.85 7.55 5.75
C ASN A 65 6.68 6.76 6.36
N TYR A 66 6.93 5.49 6.64
CA TYR A 66 5.98 4.53 7.22
C TYR A 66 6.22 4.45 8.72
N THR A 67 5.20 4.75 9.51
CA THR A 67 5.27 4.77 10.98
C THR A 67 4.23 3.83 11.57
N PHE A 68 4.62 3.04 12.57
CA PHE A 68 3.76 2.05 13.21
C PHE A 68 3.49 2.41 14.68
N PRO A 69 2.55 3.33 14.97
CA PRO A 69 2.23 3.73 16.34
C PRO A 69 1.56 2.58 17.11
N ASN A 70 1.73 2.59 18.45
CA ASN A 70 1.07 1.62 19.32
C ASN A 70 -0.47 1.67 19.20
N ALA A 71 -1.13 0.59 19.61
CA ALA A 71 -2.59 0.46 19.55
C ALA A 71 -3.35 1.56 20.33
N ASN A 72 -2.72 2.21 21.31
CA ASN A 72 -3.29 3.36 22.03
C ASN A 72 -2.99 4.72 21.37
N GLY A 73 -2.41 4.73 20.17
CA GLY A 73 -2.07 5.93 19.44
C GLY A 73 -0.87 6.71 20.02
N THR A 74 -0.19 6.12 21.00
CA THR A 74 1.06 6.68 21.55
C THR A 74 2.24 5.88 21.02
N TYR A 75 3.37 6.56 20.84
CA TYR A 75 4.64 5.88 20.64
C TYR A 75 5.08 5.26 21.96
N ALA A 76 5.66 4.06 21.93
CA ALA A 76 6.18 3.43 23.14
C ALA A 76 7.18 4.40 23.83
N GLU A 77 7.13 4.46 25.16
CA GLU A 77 8.14 5.21 25.90
C GLU A 77 9.54 4.63 25.59
N GLY A 78 10.40 5.42 24.92
CA GLY A 78 11.65 4.94 24.35
C GLY A 78 11.51 4.17 23.02
N GLY A 79 10.30 4.10 22.44
CA GLY A 79 10.07 3.62 21.08
C GLY A 79 10.26 4.73 20.04
N PRO A 80 10.19 4.38 18.74
CA PRO A 80 10.36 5.34 17.68
C PRO A 80 9.28 6.44 17.76
N GLY A 81 9.71 7.69 17.78
CA GLY A 81 8.85 8.85 17.56
C GLY A 81 8.50 8.95 16.07
N LEU A 82 7.71 9.94 15.69
CA LEU A 82 7.51 10.27 14.28
C LEU A 82 8.89 10.52 13.65
N PHE A 83 9.22 9.77 12.58
CA PHE A 83 10.54 9.74 11.91
C PHE A 83 11.68 9.03 12.69
N ASP A 84 11.35 8.24 13.69
CA ASP A 84 12.36 7.55 14.52
C ASP A 84 12.08 6.03 14.51
N GLY A 85 12.93 5.22 13.88
CA GLY A 85 12.77 3.77 13.76
C GLY A 85 11.70 3.33 12.76
N ASP A 86 11.35 4.21 11.85
CA ASP A 86 10.40 4.00 10.78
C ASP A 86 11.09 3.49 9.52
N PHE A 87 10.28 3.11 8.54
CA PHE A 87 10.79 2.75 7.22
C PHE A 87 10.61 3.91 6.25
N THR A 88 11.68 4.28 5.56
CA THR A 88 11.63 5.31 4.51
C THR A 88 11.76 4.67 3.14
N GLU A 89 10.76 4.89 2.29
CA GLU A 89 10.77 4.45 0.90
C GLU A 89 10.98 5.63 -0.05
N ILE A 90 11.80 5.42 -1.07
CA ILE A 90 11.86 6.27 -2.26
C ILE A 90 11.30 5.44 -3.42
N ALA A 91 10.20 5.90 -4.00
CA ALA A 91 9.53 5.21 -5.09
C ALA A 91 9.50 6.08 -6.35
N ALA A 92 9.58 5.42 -7.50
CA ALA A 92 9.38 6.02 -8.81
C ALA A 92 8.26 5.27 -9.54
N SER A 93 7.34 6.00 -10.18
CA SER A 93 6.23 5.41 -10.93
C SER A 93 6.04 6.09 -12.27
N THR A 94 5.61 5.31 -13.27
CA THR A 94 5.30 5.77 -14.61
C THR A 94 4.23 4.90 -15.26
N SER A 95 3.57 5.40 -16.30
CA SER A 95 2.63 4.63 -17.12
C SER A 95 3.06 4.71 -18.59
N ILE A 96 3.30 3.58 -19.20
CA ILE A 96 3.78 3.47 -20.58
C ILE A 96 2.93 2.45 -21.34
N GLY A 97 2.22 2.89 -22.37
CA GLY A 97 1.45 2.00 -23.24
C GLY A 97 0.33 1.23 -22.54
N GLY A 98 -0.21 1.77 -21.44
CA GLY A 98 -1.25 1.11 -20.64
C GLY A 98 -0.71 0.11 -19.61
N VAL A 99 0.61 0.10 -19.41
CA VAL A 99 1.28 -0.61 -18.32
C VAL A 99 1.77 0.40 -17.29
N ASP A 100 1.34 0.24 -16.04
CA ASP A 100 1.79 1.01 -14.91
C ASP A 100 3.01 0.31 -14.31
N LEU A 101 4.08 1.07 -14.09
CA LEU A 101 5.32 0.57 -13.52
C LEU A 101 5.63 1.33 -12.24
N LEU A 102 6.05 0.59 -11.22
CA LEU A 102 6.51 1.12 -9.94
C LEU A 102 7.83 0.46 -9.57
N ALA A 103 8.75 1.26 -9.05
CA ALA A 103 9.96 0.78 -8.37
C ALA A 103 10.10 1.54 -7.06
N GLY A 104 10.17 0.84 -5.94
CA GLY A 104 10.32 1.40 -4.60
C GLY A 104 11.50 0.77 -3.87
N TYR A 105 12.27 1.59 -3.17
CA TYR A 105 13.41 1.18 -2.40
C TYR A 105 13.30 1.67 -0.95
N PHE A 106 13.30 0.73 -0.01
CA PHE A 106 13.39 1.02 1.42
C PHE A 106 14.84 1.20 1.84
N THR A 107 15.16 2.39 2.31
CA THR A 107 16.54 2.75 2.68
C THR A 107 17.01 2.02 3.92
N ASP A 108 16.11 1.76 4.85
CA ASP A 108 16.41 1.16 6.15
C ASP A 108 16.49 -0.36 6.08
N ALA A 109 15.58 -0.98 5.33
CA ALA A 109 15.53 -2.43 5.10
C ALA A 109 16.43 -2.90 3.93
N GLU A 110 17.00 -1.97 3.16
CA GLU A 110 17.75 -2.27 1.93
C GLU A 110 16.94 -3.15 0.95
N ALA A 111 15.62 -2.92 0.87
CA ALA A 111 14.67 -3.75 0.15
C ALA A 111 14.16 -3.03 -1.12
N LEU A 112 14.26 -3.69 -2.27
CA LEU A 112 13.73 -3.22 -3.54
C LEU A 112 12.40 -3.93 -3.86
N TYR A 113 11.41 -3.17 -4.32
CA TYR A 113 10.18 -3.67 -4.90
C TYR A 113 9.99 -3.13 -6.31
N ILE A 114 9.59 -3.98 -7.24
CA ILE A 114 9.24 -3.59 -8.61
C ILE A 114 7.88 -4.20 -8.94
N GLU A 115 6.97 -3.40 -9.49
CA GLU A 115 5.65 -3.86 -9.89
C GLU A 115 5.31 -3.39 -11.30
N ALA A 116 4.64 -4.27 -12.04
CA ALA A 116 3.97 -3.94 -13.29
C ALA A 116 2.47 -4.22 -13.15
N GLY A 117 1.67 -3.20 -13.46
CA GLY A 117 0.21 -3.28 -13.46
C GLY A 117 -0.37 -3.00 -14.84
N PHE A 118 -1.50 -3.62 -15.18
CA PHE A 118 -2.25 -3.36 -16.42
C PHE A 118 -3.72 -3.78 -16.26
N SER A 119 -4.55 -3.30 -17.16
CA SER A 119 -5.99 -3.62 -17.14
C SER A 119 -6.38 -4.60 -18.26
N LEU A 120 -7.12 -5.64 -17.90
CA LEU A 120 -7.78 -6.58 -18.80
C LEU A 120 -9.29 -6.36 -18.73
N GLY A 121 -9.80 -5.42 -19.53
CA GLY A 121 -11.19 -4.98 -19.43
C GLY A 121 -11.49 -4.39 -18.04
N PRO A 122 -12.44 -4.93 -17.26
CA PRO A 122 -12.78 -4.43 -15.92
C PRO A 122 -11.85 -4.93 -14.81
N VAL A 123 -10.87 -5.78 -15.15
CA VAL A 123 -9.97 -6.40 -14.17
C VAL A 123 -8.59 -5.77 -14.26
N GLY A 124 -8.13 -5.20 -13.15
CA GLY A 124 -6.74 -4.81 -12.96
C GLY A 124 -5.89 -6.03 -12.57
N VAL A 125 -4.71 -6.13 -13.16
CA VAL A 125 -3.72 -7.17 -12.86
C VAL A 125 -2.42 -6.50 -12.44
N ALA A 126 -1.80 -6.98 -11.36
CA ALA A 126 -0.48 -6.52 -10.95
C ALA A 126 0.43 -7.71 -10.64
N VAL A 127 1.70 -7.55 -11.01
CA VAL A 127 2.77 -8.51 -10.72
C VAL A 127 3.90 -7.75 -10.04
N GLY A 128 4.22 -8.14 -8.81
CA GLY A 128 5.25 -7.51 -8.00
C GLY A 128 6.37 -8.47 -7.62
N TYR A 129 7.59 -7.97 -7.74
CA TYR A 129 8.83 -8.65 -7.36
C TYR A 129 9.45 -7.93 -6.17
N GLY A 130 9.82 -8.70 -5.13
CA GLY A 130 10.59 -8.24 -3.99
C GLY A 130 12.03 -8.75 -4.08
N SER A 131 13.01 -7.89 -3.78
CA SER A 131 14.40 -8.32 -3.67
C SER A 131 14.65 -9.05 -2.37
N ASP A 132 15.69 -9.87 -2.36
CA ASP A 132 16.38 -10.21 -1.13
C ASP A 132 16.75 -8.94 -0.36
N SER A 133 16.56 -8.97 0.93
CA SER A 133 16.79 -7.85 1.82
C SER A 133 17.32 -8.31 3.19
N LYS A 134 17.95 -7.38 3.89
CA LYS A 134 18.61 -7.61 5.16
C LYS A 134 17.72 -8.24 6.25
N ASP A 135 16.41 -7.97 6.19
CA ASP A 135 15.44 -8.36 7.21
C ASP A 135 14.31 -9.24 6.66
N ALA A 136 14.53 -9.92 5.52
CA ALA A 136 13.50 -10.73 4.86
C ALA A 136 12.20 -9.95 4.58
N PHE A 137 12.31 -8.70 4.13
CA PHE A 137 11.24 -7.71 4.12
C PHE A 137 10.07 -8.12 3.21
N TYR A 138 10.35 -8.68 2.03
CA TYR A 138 9.31 -9.07 1.09
C TYR A 138 9.16 -10.59 0.94
N ALA A 139 10.23 -11.30 0.79
CA ALA A 139 10.27 -12.66 0.27
C ALA A 139 10.95 -13.63 1.25
N GLY A 140 10.62 -13.56 2.53
CA GLY A 140 11.18 -14.49 3.51
C GLY A 140 12.72 -14.57 3.54
N GLY A 141 13.40 -13.63 2.86
CA GLY A 141 14.86 -13.54 2.77
C GLY A 141 15.42 -13.74 1.36
N ASP A 142 14.69 -14.38 0.47
CA ASP A 142 15.07 -14.56 -0.93
C ASP A 142 14.37 -13.56 -1.85
N SER A 143 14.89 -13.34 -3.03
CA SER A 143 14.24 -12.53 -4.04
C SER A 143 13.24 -13.35 -4.86
N GLY A 144 12.05 -12.79 -5.11
CA GLY A 144 11.02 -13.53 -5.83
C GLY A 144 9.78 -12.70 -6.20
N ILE A 145 8.82 -13.36 -6.82
CA ILE A 145 7.50 -12.79 -7.05
C ILE A 145 6.70 -12.91 -5.74
N VAL A 146 6.39 -11.76 -5.16
CA VAL A 146 5.69 -11.67 -3.86
C VAL A 146 4.26 -11.18 -4.00
N ASN A 147 3.86 -10.66 -5.17
CA ASN A 147 2.54 -10.11 -5.40
C ASN A 147 2.01 -10.49 -6.77
N LEU A 148 0.92 -11.26 -6.81
CA LEU A 148 0.08 -11.47 -7.98
C LEU A 148 -1.32 -11.03 -7.60
N ALA A 149 -1.75 -9.87 -8.10
CA ALA A 149 -3.03 -9.29 -7.72
C ALA A 149 -3.99 -9.18 -8.92
N PHE A 150 -5.26 -9.49 -8.64
CA PHE A 150 -6.39 -9.28 -9.55
C PHE A 150 -7.40 -8.42 -8.82
N SER A 151 -7.73 -7.27 -9.37
CA SER A 151 -8.61 -6.31 -8.73
C SER A 151 -9.73 -5.86 -9.64
N GLY A 152 -10.83 -5.43 -9.05
CA GLY A 152 -11.94 -4.82 -9.74
C GLY A 152 -12.69 -3.87 -8.82
N SER A 153 -13.33 -2.89 -9.42
CA SER A 153 -14.15 -1.92 -8.69
C SER A 153 -15.47 -1.67 -9.41
N LYS A 154 -16.45 -1.22 -8.65
CA LYS A 154 -17.76 -0.86 -9.17
C LYS A 154 -18.42 0.19 -8.26
N ASP A 155 -19.04 1.18 -8.90
CA ASP A 155 -19.92 2.11 -8.19
C ASP A 155 -21.31 1.48 -8.01
N ILE A 156 -21.76 1.36 -6.76
CA ILE A 156 -23.12 0.93 -6.44
C ILE A 156 -23.95 2.18 -6.25
N LYS A 157 -24.89 2.44 -7.16
CA LYS A 157 -25.81 3.58 -7.06
C LYS A 157 -26.75 3.38 -5.88
N ILE A 158 -26.68 4.27 -4.90
CA ILE A 158 -27.51 4.27 -3.68
C ILE A 158 -28.67 5.24 -3.85
N THR A 159 -28.40 6.48 -4.35
CA THR A 159 -29.40 7.48 -4.67
C THR A 159 -29.15 8.04 -6.06
N GLU A 160 -29.93 9.05 -6.49
CA GLU A 160 -29.67 9.72 -7.77
C GLU A 160 -28.37 10.51 -7.74
N ASP A 161 -28.00 11.05 -6.57
CA ASP A 161 -26.84 11.93 -6.36
C ASP A 161 -25.66 11.23 -5.70
N TYR A 162 -25.82 9.98 -5.25
CA TYR A 162 -24.78 9.27 -4.52
C TYR A 162 -24.58 7.82 -4.98
N SER A 163 -23.35 7.48 -5.30
CA SER A 163 -22.89 6.10 -5.53
C SER A 163 -21.82 5.74 -4.52
N LEU A 164 -21.87 4.51 -4.04
CA LEU A 164 -20.88 3.93 -3.14
C LEU A 164 -19.84 3.16 -3.97
N PRO A 165 -18.59 3.64 -4.07
CA PRO A 165 -17.52 2.89 -4.68
C PRO A 165 -17.16 1.67 -3.84
N VAL A 166 -17.22 0.49 -4.46
CA VAL A 166 -16.80 -0.77 -3.84
C VAL A 166 -15.67 -1.36 -4.66
N PHE A 167 -14.75 -2.05 -4.00
CA PHE A 167 -13.68 -2.76 -4.69
C PHE A 167 -13.47 -4.14 -4.08
N GLY A 168 -12.93 -5.04 -4.89
CA GLY A 168 -12.47 -6.36 -4.47
C GLY A 168 -11.13 -6.68 -5.11
N SER A 169 -10.31 -7.43 -4.41
CA SER A 169 -9.04 -7.89 -4.93
C SER A 169 -8.74 -9.29 -4.44
N PHE A 170 -8.24 -10.13 -5.33
CA PHE A 170 -7.60 -11.40 -5.00
C PHE A 170 -6.09 -11.19 -5.12
N VAL A 171 -5.36 -11.54 -4.06
CA VAL A 171 -3.90 -11.41 -4.00
C VAL A 171 -3.31 -12.76 -3.66
N TYR A 172 -2.31 -13.18 -4.43
CA TYR A 172 -1.51 -14.37 -4.15
C TYR A 172 -0.04 -13.98 -4.02
N ASN A 173 0.58 -14.41 -2.93
CA ASN A 173 2.02 -14.32 -2.74
C ASN A 173 2.62 -15.71 -2.96
N PRO A 174 3.33 -15.94 -4.08
CA PRO A 174 3.92 -17.24 -4.38
C PRO A 174 5.03 -17.65 -3.42
N ASP A 175 5.79 -16.70 -2.92
CA ASP A 175 6.89 -16.93 -2.00
C ASP A 175 6.39 -17.38 -0.62
N ALA A 176 5.41 -16.69 -0.07
CA ALA A 176 4.78 -17.05 1.19
C ALA A 176 3.70 -18.16 1.06
N GLU A 177 3.46 -18.69 -0.15
CA GLU A 177 2.40 -19.67 -0.47
C GLU A 177 1.02 -19.27 0.09
N SER A 178 0.72 -17.97 0.09
CA SER A 178 -0.46 -17.42 0.74
C SER A 178 -1.37 -16.66 -0.24
N ALA A 179 -2.68 -16.84 -0.08
CA ALA A 179 -3.68 -16.19 -0.91
C ALA A 179 -4.71 -15.45 -0.06
N PHE A 180 -5.20 -14.33 -0.60
CA PHE A 180 -6.05 -13.42 0.14
C PHE A 180 -7.16 -12.83 -0.74
N LEU A 181 -8.29 -12.61 -0.13
CA LEU A 181 -9.42 -11.92 -0.73
C LEU A 181 -9.72 -10.65 0.09
N LEU A 182 -9.71 -9.51 -0.60
CA LEU A 182 -9.98 -8.21 -0.01
C LEU A 182 -11.28 -7.64 -0.55
N PHE A 183 -11.98 -6.91 0.30
CA PHE A 183 -13.13 -6.09 -0.08
C PHE A 183 -13.04 -4.75 0.65
N GLY A 184 -13.45 -3.70 -0.01
CA GLY A 184 -13.51 -2.39 0.59
C GLY A 184 -14.58 -1.50 -0.02
N VAL A 185 -14.87 -0.43 0.70
CA VAL A 185 -15.73 0.66 0.27
C VAL A 185 -15.01 1.99 0.51
N SER A 186 -15.27 2.95 -0.35
CA SER A 186 -14.75 4.32 -0.21
C SER A 186 -15.91 5.30 0.00
N PHE A 187 -15.69 6.33 0.82
CA PHE A 187 -16.67 7.38 1.10
C PHE A 187 -16.12 8.74 0.71
#